data_dbc52c6e5b25ef1c4fff66cc5a6906a3
#
_entry.id   dbc52c6e5b25ef1c4fff66cc5a6906a3
#
_cell.length_a   1.000
_cell.length_b   1.000
_cell.length_c   1.000
_cell.angle_alpha   90.00
_cell.angle_beta   90.00
_cell.angle_gamma   90.00
#
_symmetry.space_group_name_H-M   'P 1'
#
loop_
_entity.id
_entity.type
_entity.pdbx_description
1 polymer ?
#
loop_
_entity_poly.entity_id
_entity_poly.type
_entity_poly.pdbx_seq_one_letter_code
_entity_poly.pdbx_strand_id
1 'polypeptide(L)'
;MSDTFTFLSYPQRSILLYAEGHSRTQNMPFNTTRKTIYKGVDSTLGFDVKNQDRKPVNLLGRDIMVNIMQVRTGELVLQRRAKLVEPESGFCEFTVFSSDVVDLDPGIYQLSAVVYDVDGMAKSLYTDNNRRATMEIEISDGAYPKFVPSVPLSFSQLGSSWLSQPVASNLQKNDSSNLHTIQIKVTNFTGKIEALVSLEYDSGGNYFPVKFVNDKFQIEFDNTTDIQGWNFIADARWIKILYTPDSSNTGTVDKIIYRS
;
A
#
# COMPACT_ATOMS: atom_id res chain seq x y z
N MET A 1 15.87 -1.08 40.05
CA MET A 1 16.12 -0.04 39.06
C MET A 1 15.43 -0.45 37.78
N SER A 2 14.37 0.23 37.38
CA SER A 2 13.72 -0.06 36.11
C SER A 2 14.47 0.74 35.04
N ASP A 3 15.14 0.04 34.14
CA ASP A 3 15.74 0.65 32.97
C ASP A 3 14.62 1.18 32.07
N THR A 4 14.42 2.49 32.09
CA THR A 4 13.49 3.15 31.20
C THR A 4 14.17 3.30 29.83
N PHE A 5 13.89 2.39 28.92
CA PHE A 5 14.31 2.55 27.53
C PHE A 5 13.45 3.65 26.90
N THR A 6 14.03 4.82 26.73
CA THR A 6 13.40 5.89 25.96
C THR A 6 13.70 5.65 24.48
N PHE A 7 12.75 5.10 23.75
CA PHE A 7 12.81 5.07 22.28
C PHE A 7 12.55 6.50 21.77
N LEU A 8 13.63 7.18 21.43
CA LEU A 8 13.53 8.43 20.67
C LEU A 8 13.18 8.08 19.23
N SER A 9 11.89 8.01 18.92
CA SER A 9 11.41 8.02 17.55
C SER A 9 11.63 9.43 17.00
N TYR A 10 12.84 9.70 16.51
CA TYR A 10 13.07 10.91 15.72
C TYR A 10 12.42 10.72 14.36
N PRO A 11 11.49 11.59 13.94
CA PRO A 11 11.14 11.66 12.53
C PRO A 11 12.43 11.84 11.74
N GLN A 12 12.61 11.05 10.69
CA GLN A 12 13.81 11.11 9.87
C GLN A 12 13.89 12.50 9.23
N ARG A 13 14.65 13.42 9.82
CA ARG A 13 14.76 14.80 9.35
C ARG A 13 15.75 14.91 8.19
N SER A 14 15.40 15.69 7.20
CA SER A 14 16.25 16.08 6.07
C SER A 14 16.17 17.59 5.84
N ILE A 15 17.26 18.17 5.39
CA ILE A 15 17.29 19.58 5.02
C ILE A 15 16.95 19.72 3.55
N LEU A 16 15.98 20.59 3.23
CA LEU A 16 15.66 21.00 1.88
C LEU A 16 16.09 22.45 1.67
N LEU A 17 16.81 22.72 0.58
CA LEU A 17 17.28 24.04 0.24
C LEU A 17 16.28 24.77 -0.67
N TYR A 18 15.80 25.89 -0.20
CA TYR A 18 15.07 26.87 -1.00
C TYR A 18 16.03 27.91 -1.55
N ALA A 19 16.21 27.96 -2.87
CA ALA A 19 17.08 28.93 -3.51
C ALA A 19 16.35 30.24 -3.73
N GLU A 20 16.73 31.29 -3.02
CA GLU A 20 16.26 32.66 -3.22
C GLU A 20 17.27 33.42 -4.09
N GLY A 21 16.85 33.78 -5.32
CA GLY A 21 17.61 34.68 -6.18
C GLY A 21 18.95 34.14 -6.73
N HIS A 22 19.79 35.07 -7.19
CA HIS A 22 21.09 34.82 -7.82
C HIS A 22 22.22 34.76 -6.74
N SER A 23 22.17 33.86 -5.82
CA SER A 23 23.15 33.84 -4.76
C SER A 23 24.38 32.99 -5.09
N ARG A 24 25.52 33.39 -4.56
CA ARG A 24 26.79 32.67 -4.62
C ARG A 24 26.62 31.32 -3.92
N THR A 25 26.97 30.25 -4.59
CA THR A 25 27.02 28.89 -4.05
C THR A 25 27.98 28.85 -2.88
N GLN A 26 27.47 28.82 -1.65
CA GLN A 26 28.30 28.43 -0.50
C GLN A 26 28.21 26.92 -0.38
N ASN A 27 29.36 26.26 -0.27
CA ASN A 27 29.45 24.82 -0.05
C ASN A 27 28.82 24.47 1.31
N MET A 28 27.58 24.02 1.28
CA MET A 28 26.94 23.45 2.45
C MET A 28 27.05 21.92 2.39
N PRO A 29 27.71 21.27 3.34
CA PRO A 29 27.66 19.83 3.43
C PRO A 29 26.24 19.43 3.89
N PHE A 30 25.46 18.86 2.99
CA PHE A 30 24.24 18.16 3.34
C PHE A 30 24.58 16.70 3.54
N ASN A 31 24.22 16.18 4.69
CA ASN A 31 24.33 14.76 4.94
C ASN A 31 23.06 14.11 4.39
N THR A 32 23.06 13.74 3.12
CA THR A 32 21.99 12.98 2.50
C THR A 32 22.10 11.51 2.88
N THR A 33 21.76 11.19 4.10
CA THR A 33 21.53 9.79 4.47
C THR A 33 20.31 9.30 3.72
N ARG A 34 20.46 8.18 3.00
CA ARG A 34 19.33 7.48 2.39
C ARG A 34 18.28 7.21 3.48
N LYS A 35 17.03 7.51 3.18
CA LYS A 35 15.91 7.25 4.08
C LYS A 35 15.27 5.93 3.71
N THR A 36 14.94 5.14 4.71
CA THR A 36 14.26 3.85 4.51
C THR A 36 12.82 3.94 4.96
N ILE A 37 11.92 3.50 4.09
CA ILE A 37 10.49 3.35 4.35
C ILE A 37 10.20 1.86 4.37
N TYR A 38 9.59 1.40 5.45
CA TYR A 38 9.23 0.00 5.60
C TYR A 38 7.78 -0.23 5.20
N LYS A 39 7.53 -1.25 4.39
CA LYS A 39 6.19 -1.70 4.07
C LYS A 39 5.46 -2.20 5.32
N GLY A 40 4.14 -1.96 5.38
CA GLY A 40 3.31 -2.37 6.50
C GLY A 40 3.29 -1.42 7.69
N VAL A 41 4.06 -0.32 7.64
CA VAL A 41 4.11 0.72 8.68
C VAL A 41 4.00 2.09 8.05
N ASP A 42 3.31 2.98 8.74
CA ASP A 42 3.31 4.39 8.36
C ASP A 42 4.66 5.02 8.70
N SER A 43 5.23 5.73 7.74
CA SER A 43 6.53 6.39 7.88
C SER A 43 6.39 7.89 7.74
N THR A 44 6.92 8.65 8.70
CA THR A 44 6.91 10.12 8.63
C THR A 44 8.32 10.64 8.39
N LEU A 45 8.46 11.41 7.32
CA LEU A 45 9.70 12.11 6.95
C LEU A 45 9.57 13.58 7.33
N GLY A 46 10.50 14.09 8.11
CA GLY A 46 10.56 15.51 8.46
C GLY A 46 11.49 16.28 7.52
N PHE A 47 11.10 17.49 7.13
CA PHE A 47 11.89 18.37 6.30
C PHE A 47 12.06 19.74 6.97
N ASP A 48 13.34 20.14 7.12
CA ASP A 48 13.71 21.51 7.51
C ASP A 48 14.03 22.30 6.23
N VAL A 49 13.18 23.21 5.82
CA VAL A 49 13.39 24.05 4.65
C VAL A 49 14.24 25.26 5.07
N LYS A 50 15.41 25.38 4.46
CA LYS A 50 16.38 26.43 4.76
C LYS A 50 16.79 27.18 3.49
N ASN A 51 17.10 28.46 3.63
CA ASN A 51 17.70 29.22 2.56
C ASN A 51 19.22 28.94 2.45
N GLN A 52 19.86 29.60 1.49
CA GLN A 52 21.31 29.46 1.23
C GLN A 52 22.20 29.89 2.41
N ASP A 53 21.68 30.76 3.29
CA ASP A 53 22.38 31.21 4.52
C ASP A 53 22.10 30.28 5.74
N ARG A 54 21.51 29.11 5.51
CA ARG A 54 21.09 28.14 6.53
C ARG A 54 20.00 28.67 7.47
N LYS A 55 19.35 29.76 7.13
CA LYS A 55 18.24 30.28 7.92
C LYS A 55 16.95 29.55 7.53
N PRO A 56 16.04 29.33 8.49
CA PRO A 56 14.75 28.73 8.19
C PRO A 56 13.96 29.63 7.25
N VAL A 57 13.23 29.01 6.31
CA VAL A 57 12.33 29.70 5.39
C VAL A 57 10.94 29.69 5.97
N ASN A 58 10.30 30.87 6.04
CA ASN A 58 8.92 30.93 6.47
C ASN A 58 8.01 30.32 5.40
N LEU A 59 7.26 29.29 5.79
CA LEU A 59 6.36 28.52 4.91
C LEU A 59 4.88 28.95 5.03
N LEU A 60 4.58 30.02 5.78
CA LEU A 60 3.21 30.53 5.88
C LEU A 60 2.67 30.93 4.51
N GLY A 61 1.48 30.43 4.18
CA GLY A 61 0.84 30.68 2.89
C GLY A 61 1.49 29.95 1.69
N ARG A 62 2.43 29.03 1.93
CA ARG A 62 3.07 28.18 0.92
C ARG A 62 2.60 26.76 1.04
N ASP A 63 2.53 26.08 -0.09
CA ASP A 63 2.25 24.63 -0.16
C ASP A 63 3.51 23.88 -0.58
N ILE A 64 3.80 22.77 0.08
CA ILE A 64 4.90 21.87 -0.31
C ILE A 64 4.30 20.58 -0.84
N MET A 65 4.59 20.27 -2.11
CA MET A 65 4.21 19.01 -2.73
C MET A 65 5.42 18.09 -2.78
N VAL A 66 5.27 16.90 -2.22
CA VAL A 66 6.30 15.85 -2.24
C VAL A 66 5.89 14.78 -3.22
N ASN A 67 6.83 14.39 -4.07
CA ASN A 67 6.65 13.37 -5.10
C ASN A 67 7.62 12.22 -4.85
N ILE A 68 7.15 10.98 -4.97
CA ILE A 68 7.98 9.78 -5.01
C ILE A 68 7.87 9.18 -6.40
N MET A 69 9.02 8.91 -7.01
CA MET A 69 9.13 8.38 -8.37
C MET A 69 9.96 7.11 -8.39
N GLN A 70 9.58 6.17 -9.23
CA GLN A 70 10.38 4.99 -9.49
C GLN A 70 11.60 5.35 -10.34
N VAL A 71 12.81 5.00 -9.87
CA VAL A 71 14.08 5.37 -10.55
C VAL A 71 14.15 4.82 -11.97
N ARG A 72 13.72 3.57 -12.16
CA ARG A 72 13.87 2.86 -13.44
C ARG A 72 12.94 3.35 -14.54
N THR A 73 11.68 3.64 -14.19
CA THR A 73 10.64 4.02 -15.15
C THR A 73 10.40 5.52 -15.22
N GLY A 74 10.81 6.28 -14.19
CA GLY A 74 10.45 7.69 -14.02
C GLY A 74 8.97 7.90 -13.66
N GLU A 75 8.26 6.82 -13.35
CA GLU A 75 6.84 6.86 -13.02
C GLU A 75 6.60 7.51 -11.66
N LEU A 76 5.62 8.40 -11.60
CA LEU A 76 5.16 9.00 -10.36
C LEU A 76 4.34 7.98 -9.58
N VAL A 77 4.85 7.58 -8.42
CA VAL A 77 4.23 6.55 -7.57
C VAL A 77 3.32 7.17 -6.52
N LEU A 78 3.77 8.26 -5.91
CA LEU A 78 3.05 8.97 -4.86
C LEU A 78 3.27 10.46 -5.00
N GLN A 79 2.18 11.23 -4.90
CA GLN A 79 2.19 12.67 -4.77
C GLN A 79 1.28 13.11 -3.64
N ARG A 80 1.81 13.90 -2.70
CA ARG A 80 1.03 14.39 -1.56
C ARG A 80 1.60 15.70 -1.03
N ARG A 81 0.71 16.53 -0.46
CA ARG A 81 1.13 17.74 0.25
C ARG A 81 1.79 17.38 1.58
N ALA A 82 2.90 18.04 1.89
CA ALA A 82 3.49 17.98 3.21
C ALA A 82 2.64 18.78 4.20
N LYS A 83 2.56 18.27 5.44
CA LYS A 83 1.90 18.98 6.54
C LYS A 83 2.88 20.01 7.12
N LEU A 84 2.51 21.28 7.11
CA LEU A 84 3.29 22.33 7.77
C LEU A 84 3.08 22.19 9.28
N VAL A 85 4.13 21.87 10.03
CA VAL A 85 4.08 21.68 11.49
C VAL A 85 4.50 22.97 12.20
N GLU A 86 5.63 23.52 11.82
CA GLU A 86 6.17 24.78 12.31
C GLU A 86 6.54 25.65 11.11
N PRO A 87 5.56 26.28 10.47
CA PRO A 87 5.78 27.00 9.22
C PRO A 87 6.75 28.18 9.35
N GLU A 88 6.78 28.86 10.48
CA GLU A 88 7.69 29.98 10.72
C GLU A 88 9.14 29.54 10.84
N SER A 89 9.38 28.34 11.38
CA SER A 89 10.69 27.72 11.50
C SER A 89 11.09 26.89 10.27
N GLY A 90 10.22 26.84 9.25
CA GLY A 90 10.47 26.10 8.02
C GLY A 90 10.35 24.59 8.15
N PHE A 91 9.67 24.09 9.19
CA PHE A 91 9.52 22.65 9.41
C PHE A 91 8.20 22.12 8.88
N CYS A 92 8.28 21.06 8.08
CA CYS A 92 7.14 20.32 7.58
C CYS A 92 7.36 18.81 7.63
N GLU A 93 6.28 18.07 7.62
CA GLU A 93 6.26 16.59 7.65
C GLU A 93 5.53 16.02 6.44
N PHE A 94 6.04 14.92 5.95
CA PHE A 94 5.45 14.14 4.88
C PHE A 94 5.24 12.71 5.38
N THR A 95 3.99 12.27 5.42
CA THR A 95 3.66 10.92 5.85
C THR A 95 3.37 10.05 4.63
N VAL A 96 4.08 8.92 4.58
CA VAL A 96 3.83 7.81 3.66
C VAL A 96 3.07 6.76 4.45
N PHE A 97 1.83 6.51 4.07
CA PHE A 97 1.04 5.47 4.73
C PHE A 97 1.44 4.08 4.21
N SER A 98 1.23 3.07 5.02
CA SER A 98 1.49 1.69 4.65
C SER A 98 0.75 1.29 3.36
N SER A 99 -0.47 1.79 3.18
CA SER A 99 -1.27 1.59 1.97
C SER A 99 -0.66 2.18 0.69
N ASP A 100 0.14 3.23 0.81
CA ASP A 100 0.76 3.89 -0.37
C ASP A 100 1.90 3.05 -0.97
N VAL A 101 2.55 2.23 -0.15
CA VAL A 101 3.77 1.48 -0.53
C VAL A 101 3.55 -0.02 -0.64
N VAL A 102 2.36 -0.48 -0.30
CA VAL A 102 2.02 -1.90 -0.20
C VAL A 102 2.24 -2.66 -1.52
N ASP A 103 1.83 -2.07 -2.63
CA ASP A 103 1.91 -2.66 -3.97
C ASP A 103 3.23 -2.32 -4.70
N LEU A 104 4.13 -1.56 -4.05
CA LEU A 104 5.40 -1.19 -4.65
C LEU A 104 6.44 -2.28 -4.47
N ASP A 105 7.29 -2.48 -5.48
CA ASP A 105 8.43 -3.36 -5.35
C ASP A 105 9.46 -2.77 -4.36
N PRO A 106 10.10 -3.61 -3.52
CA PRO A 106 11.23 -3.16 -2.71
C PRO A 106 12.37 -2.65 -3.59
N GLY A 107 12.98 -1.55 -3.19
CA GLY A 107 14.07 -0.98 -3.96
C GLY A 107 14.29 0.51 -3.74
N ILE A 108 15.04 1.12 -4.65
CA ILE A 108 15.41 2.53 -4.59
C ILE A 108 14.42 3.36 -5.41
N TYR A 109 13.91 4.40 -4.77
CA TYR A 109 13.01 5.41 -5.34
C TYR A 109 13.63 6.79 -5.19
N GLN A 110 13.13 7.74 -5.96
CA GLN A 110 13.52 9.15 -5.86
C GLN A 110 12.39 9.96 -5.23
N LEU A 111 12.73 10.77 -4.24
CA LEU A 111 11.83 11.75 -3.64
C LEU A 111 12.24 13.14 -4.12
N SER A 112 11.29 13.95 -4.56
CA SER A 112 11.46 15.36 -4.88
C SER A 112 10.41 16.18 -4.15
N ALA A 113 10.74 17.45 -3.86
CA ALA A 113 9.81 18.37 -3.24
C ALA A 113 9.75 19.68 -4.03
N VAL A 114 8.54 20.20 -4.19
CA VAL A 114 8.25 21.47 -4.88
C VAL A 114 7.46 22.34 -3.92
N VAL A 115 7.89 23.58 -3.77
CA VAL A 115 7.15 24.59 -3.02
C VAL A 115 6.36 25.46 -3.99
N TYR A 116 5.11 25.71 -3.68
CA TYR A 116 4.28 26.71 -4.35
C TYR A 116 4.27 27.96 -3.48
N ASP A 117 4.80 29.03 -4.01
CA ASP A 117 4.78 30.34 -3.35
C ASP A 117 3.37 30.93 -3.28
N VAL A 118 3.22 31.99 -2.50
CA VAL A 118 1.96 32.74 -2.36
C VAL A 118 1.39 33.19 -3.71
N ASP A 119 2.28 33.46 -4.67
CA ASP A 119 1.91 33.86 -6.04
C ASP A 119 1.57 32.66 -6.94
N GLY A 120 1.54 31.45 -6.40
CA GLY A 120 1.27 30.21 -7.13
C GLY A 120 2.43 29.70 -7.99
N MET A 121 3.60 30.36 -7.94
CA MET A 121 4.77 29.90 -8.67
C MET A 121 5.40 28.68 -8.01
N ALA A 122 5.63 27.63 -8.81
CA ALA A 122 6.29 26.41 -8.38
C ALA A 122 7.82 26.57 -8.41
N LYS A 123 8.48 26.27 -7.28
CA LYS A 123 9.94 26.26 -7.16
C LYS A 123 10.42 24.93 -6.62
N SER A 124 11.45 24.36 -7.22
CA SER A 124 12.07 23.14 -6.72
C SER A 124 12.79 23.39 -5.41
N LEU A 125 12.62 22.47 -4.47
CA LEU A 125 13.47 22.38 -3.28
C LEU A 125 14.63 21.45 -3.60
N TYR A 126 15.83 21.86 -3.23
CA TYR A 126 17.05 21.11 -3.53
C TYR A 126 17.47 20.27 -2.33
N THR A 127 17.96 19.06 -2.60
CA THR A 127 18.31 18.06 -1.60
C THR A 127 19.82 17.97 -1.38
N ASP A 128 20.61 18.61 -2.25
CA ASP A 128 22.08 18.68 -2.11
C ASP A 128 22.67 20.01 -2.61
N ASN A 129 24.00 20.18 -2.40
CA ASN A 129 24.75 21.36 -2.83
C ASN A 129 24.85 21.54 -4.35
N ASN A 130 24.71 20.47 -5.11
CA ASN A 130 24.82 20.47 -6.56
C ASN A 130 23.47 20.78 -7.22
N ARG A 131 22.52 21.30 -6.45
CA ARG A 131 21.15 21.60 -6.87
C ARG A 131 20.38 20.38 -7.40
N ARG A 132 20.65 19.20 -6.84
CA ARG A 132 19.78 18.05 -7.11
C ARG A 132 18.44 18.29 -6.44
N ALA A 133 17.40 18.19 -7.24
CA ALA A 133 16.01 18.29 -6.76
C ALA A 133 15.45 16.96 -6.23
N THR A 134 16.24 15.90 -6.28
CA THR A 134 15.83 14.56 -5.87
C THR A 134 16.76 13.97 -4.81
N MET A 135 16.20 13.24 -3.85
CA MET A 135 16.93 12.42 -2.90
C MET A 135 16.54 10.96 -3.06
N GLU A 136 17.46 10.06 -2.75
CA GLU A 136 17.16 8.62 -2.75
C GLU A 136 16.44 8.22 -1.46
N ILE A 137 15.39 7.45 -1.63
CA ILE A 137 14.71 6.73 -0.56
C ILE A 137 14.70 5.24 -0.89
N GLU A 138 14.71 4.41 0.11
CA GLU A 138 14.63 2.96 -0.03
C GLU A 138 13.29 2.48 0.52
N ILE A 139 12.53 1.74 -0.29
CA ILE A 139 11.36 1.01 0.18
C ILE A 139 11.80 -0.42 0.44
N SER A 140 11.62 -0.87 1.69
CA SER A 140 12.05 -2.19 2.15
C SER A 140 10.86 -2.96 2.74
N ASP A 141 10.85 -4.27 2.54
CA ASP A 141 9.87 -5.14 3.21
C ASP A 141 10.08 -5.18 4.73
N GLY A 142 11.29 -4.84 5.21
CA GLY A 142 11.63 -4.75 6.63
C GLY A 142 11.40 -6.05 7.40
N ALA A 143 11.15 -5.92 8.72
CA ALA A 143 10.79 -7.03 9.60
C ALA A 143 9.28 -7.34 9.57
N TYR A 144 8.50 -6.58 8.85
CA TYR A 144 7.05 -6.75 8.73
C TYR A 144 6.72 -7.77 7.66
N PRO A 145 5.67 -8.57 7.86
CA PRO A 145 5.24 -9.54 6.88
C PRO A 145 4.92 -8.83 5.55
N LYS A 146 5.32 -9.47 4.46
CA LYS A 146 5.02 -8.98 3.13
C LYS A 146 3.50 -8.86 2.98
N PHE A 147 3.02 -7.70 2.56
CA PHE A 147 1.61 -7.54 2.24
C PHE A 147 1.22 -8.50 1.12
N VAL A 148 0.17 -9.26 1.35
CA VAL A 148 -0.40 -10.15 0.34
C VAL A 148 -1.55 -9.41 -0.34
N PRO A 149 -1.42 -9.08 -1.63
CA PRO A 149 -2.49 -8.43 -2.36
C PRO A 149 -3.70 -9.34 -2.48
N SER A 150 -4.88 -8.74 -2.62
CA SER A 150 -6.07 -9.49 -2.97
C SER A 150 -5.94 -10.12 -4.37
N VAL A 151 -6.31 -11.38 -4.49
CA VAL A 151 -6.15 -12.16 -5.73
C VAL A 151 -7.49 -12.23 -6.47
N PRO A 152 -7.59 -11.68 -7.70
CA PRO A 152 -8.74 -11.92 -8.53
C PRO A 152 -8.74 -13.39 -8.98
N LEU A 153 -9.90 -14.07 -8.85
CA LEU A 153 -10.03 -15.46 -9.22
C LEU A 153 -10.42 -15.60 -10.69
N SER A 154 -9.75 -16.51 -11.41
CA SER A 154 -10.15 -16.98 -12.72
C SER A 154 -10.82 -18.35 -12.59
N PHE A 155 -11.80 -18.63 -13.45
CA PHE A 155 -12.64 -19.81 -13.37
C PHE A 155 -12.56 -20.64 -14.63
N SER A 156 -12.61 -21.96 -14.46
CA SER A 156 -12.79 -22.92 -15.53
C SER A 156 -14.08 -23.70 -15.33
N GLN A 157 -14.74 -24.04 -16.41
CA GLN A 157 -16.00 -24.77 -16.34
C GLN A 157 -15.75 -26.24 -15.94
N LEU A 158 -16.55 -26.72 -15.00
CA LEU A 158 -16.57 -28.10 -14.53
C LEU A 158 -18.00 -28.62 -14.56
N GLY A 159 -18.43 -29.22 -15.66
CA GLY A 159 -19.82 -29.63 -15.87
C GLY A 159 -20.77 -28.44 -15.87
N SER A 160 -21.74 -28.41 -14.94
CA SER A 160 -22.67 -27.30 -14.73
C SER A 160 -22.14 -26.22 -13.80
N SER A 161 -20.98 -26.43 -13.19
CA SER A 161 -20.36 -25.53 -12.20
C SER A 161 -19.08 -24.89 -12.75
N TRP A 162 -18.56 -23.90 -12.03
CA TRP A 162 -17.32 -23.22 -12.34
C TRP A 162 -16.39 -23.27 -11.14
N LEU A 163 -15.16 -23.72 -11.36
CA LEU A 163 -14.14 -23.88 -10.32
C LEU A 163 -13.01 -22.90 -10.56
N SER A 164 -12.59 -22.19 -9.49
CA SER A 164 -11.44 -21.30 -9.57
C SER A 164 -10.13 -22.07 -9.68
N GLN A 165 -9.08 -21.36 -10.17
CA GLN A 165 -7.71 -21.83 -9.97
C GLN A 165 -7.43 -21.97 -8.46
N PRO A 166 -6.51 -22.87 -8.07
CA PRO A 166 -6.07 -22.97 -6.68
C PRO A 166 -5.29 -21.72 -6.28
N VAL A 167 -5.58 -21.17 -5.12
CA VAL A 167 -4.85 -20.06 -4.52
C VAL A 167 -4.22 -20.54 -3.22
N ALA A 168 -2.95 -20.18 -3.01
CA ALA A 168 -2.27 -20.48 -1.76
C ALA A 168 -2.94 -19.71 -0.61
N SER A 169 -3.26 -20.44 0.45
CA SER A 169 -3.83 -19.93 1.68
C SER A 169 -2.71 -19.61 2.68
N ASN A 170 -3.00 -18.79 3.68
CA ASN A 170 -2.09 -18.54 4.83
C ASN A 170 -0.66 -18.15 4.40
N LEU A 171 -0.57 -17.29 3.38
CA LEU A 171 0.72 -16.77 2.91
C LEU A 171 1.42 -15.92 3.98
N GLN A 172 0.66 -15.40 4.94
CA GLN A 172 1.18 -14.70 6.12
C GLN A 172 1.16 -15.61 7.33
N LYS A 173 2.30 -16.19 7.65
CA LYS A 173 2.47 -17.07 8.82
C LYS A 173 2.27 -16.40 10.19
N ASN A 174 2.12 -15.08 10.22
CA ASN A 174 2.04 -14.30 11.46
C ASN A 174 0.60 -13.93 11.86
N ASP A 175 -0.38 -14.21 11.03
CA ASP A 175 -1.77 -14.01 11.39
C ASP A 175 -2.33 -15.30 11.98
N SER A 176 -2.64 -15.25 13.28
CA SER A 176 -3.25 -16.37 14.00
C SER A 176 -4.74 -16.51 13.74
N SER A 177 -5.34 -15.64 12.96
CA SER A 177 -6.80 -15.62 12.76
C SER A 177 -7.27 -16.65 11.73
N ASN A 178 -6.41 -17.07 10.79
CA ASN A 178 -6.79 -17.93 9.66
C ASN A 178 -8.07 -17.44 8.95
N LEU A 179 -8.28 -16.12 8.98
CA LEU A 179 -9.45 -15.48 8.42
C LEU A 179 -9.26 -15.24 6.93
N HIS A 180 -10.18 -15.76 6.14
CA HIS A 180 -10.22 -15.57 4.70
C HIS A 180 -11.44 -14.73 4.32
N THR A 181 -11.24 -13.82 3.39
CA THR A 181 -12.30 -12.93 2.88
C THR A 181 -12.43 -13.11 1.39
N ILE A 182 -13.66 -13.26 0.91
CA ILE A 182 -14.00 -13.19 -0.51
C ILE A 182 -14.95 -12.02 -0.76
N GLN A 183 -14.67 -11.27 -1.81
CA GLN A 183 -15.59 -10.27 -2.36
C GLN A 183 -16.18 -10.81 -3.65
N ILE A 184 -17.50 -10.85 -3.72
CA ILE A 184 -18.25 -11.41 -4.84
C ILE A 184 -19.04 -10.29 -5.47
N LYS A 185 -18.91 -10.11 -6.79
CA LYS A 185 -19.74 -9.22 -7.59
C LYS A 185 -20.57 -10.06 -8.55
N VAL A 186 -21.89 -9.92 -8.51
CA VAL A 186 -22.84 -10.63 -9.34
C VAL A 186 -23.84 -9.69 -10.00
N THR A 187 -24.35 -10.10 -11.15
CA THR A 187 -25.43 -9.40 -11.88
C THR A 187 -26.53 -10.39 -12.24
N ASN A 188 -27.75 -10.18 -11.69
CA ASN A 188 -28.93 -11.02 -11.88
C ASN A 188 -28.67 -12.53 -11.67
N PHE A 189 -27.72 -12.85 -10.78
CA PHE A 189 -27.25 -14.21 -10.57
C PHE A 189 -28.19 -14.99 -9.65
N THR A 190 -28.54 -16.21 -10.08
CA THR A 190 -29.25 -17.21 -9.28
C THR A 190 -28.38 -18.46 -9.23
N GLY A 191 -28.05 -18.92 -8.02
CA GLY A 191 -27.18 -20.06 -7.83
C GLY A 191 -26.50 -20.06 -6.46
N LYS A 192 -25.44 -20.84 -6.32
CA LYS A 192 -24.69 -20.99 -5.06
C LYS A 192 -23.19 -20.87 -5.26
N ILE A 193 -22.52 -20.42 -4.19
CA ILE A 193 -21.06 -20.28 -4.13
C ILE A 193 -20.57 -21.00 -2.87
N GLU A 194 -19.53 -21.81 -3.02
CA GLU A 194 -18.90 -22.62 -1.97
C GLU A 194 -17.40 -22.32 -1.89
N ALA A 195 -16.85 -22.32 -0.68
CA ALA A 195 -15.41 -22.27 -0.46
C ALA A 195 -14.88 -23.68 -0.18
N LEU A 196 -13.88 -24.07 -0.96
CA LEU A 196 -13.23 -25.38 -0.88
C LEU A 196 -11.79 -25.21 -0.45
N VAL A 197 -11.32 -26.05 0.49
CA VAL A 197 -9.94 -25.99 1.00
C VAL A 197 -9.25 -27.33 0.88
N SER A 198 -7.92 -27.32 0.82
CA SER A 198 -7.08 -28.52 0.83
C SER A 198 -5.88 -28.34 1.76
N LEU A 199 -5.54 -29.41 2.48
CA LEU A 199 -4.35 -29.50 3.33
C LEU A 199 -3.17 -30.16 2.62
N GLU A 200 -3.39 -30.69 1.41
CA GLU A 200 -2.39 -31.45 0.67
C GLU A 200 -1.27 -30.52 0.17
N TYR A 201 -0.09 -31.16 -0.09
CA TYR A 201 1.06 -30.45 -0.61
C TYR A 201 0.79 -29.87 -2.00
N ASP A 202 0.14 -30.66 -2.86
CA ASP A 202 -0.14 -30.29 -4.23
C ASP A 202 -1.47 -29.56 -4.37
N SER A 203 -1.47 -28.55 -5.21
CA SER A 203 -2.68 -27.77 -5.53
C SER A 203 -3.74 -28.55 -6.32
N GLY A 204 -3.38 -29.72 -6.84
CA GLY A 204 -4.28 -30.66 -7.53
C GLY A 204 -4.97 -31.67 -6.61
N GLY A 205 -4.66 -31.65 -5.30
CA GLY A 205 -5.15 -32.61 -4.33
C GLY A 205 -6.66 -32.54 -4.04
N ASN A 206 -7.07 -33.28 -3.01
CA ASN A 206 -8.48 -33.35 -2.61
C ASN A 206 -8.92 -32.09 -1.86
N TYR A 207 -10.09 -31.58 -2.21
CA TYR A 207 -10.70 -30.41 -1.60
C TYR A 207 -11.97 -30.78 -0.86
N PHE A 208 -12.23 -30.11 0.27
CA PHE A 208 -13.44 -30.26 1.03
C PHE A 208 -14.07 -28.89 1.34
N PRO A 209 -15.41 -28.80 1.45
CA PRO A 209 -16.09 -27.53 1.69
C PRO A 209 -15.87 -27.07 3.13
N VAL A 210 -15.76 -25.73 3.31
CA VAL A 210 -15.70 -25.08 4.62
C VAL A 210 -16.91 -24.19 4.84
N LYS A 211 -17.25 -23.97 6.11
CA LYS A 211 -18.34 -23.09 6.48
C LYS A 211 -17.89 -21.62 6.46
N PHE A 212 -18.77 -20.78 5.95
CA PHE A 212 -18.67 -19.34 6.14
C PHE A 212 -18.99 -18.96 7.60
N VAL A 213 -18.68 -17.75 8.00
CA VAL A 213 -18.90 -17.24 9.37
C VAL A 213 -20.38 -17.32 9.79
N ASN A 214 -21.31 -17.36 8.84
CA ASN A 214 -22.74 -17.56 9.09
C ASN A 214 -23.15 -19.03 9.32
N ASP A 215 -22.19 -19.93 9.51
CA ASP A 215 -22.35 -21.39 9.72
C ASP A 215 -22.94 -22.17 8.52
N LYS A 216 -22.95 -21.57 7.33
CA LYS A 216 -23.41 -22.25 6.09
C LYS A 216 -22.20 -22.64 5.22
N PHE A 217 -22.30 -23.81 4.55
CA PHE A 217 -21.28 -24.26 3.60
C PHE A 217 -21.38 -23.57 2.24
N GLN A 218 -22.52 -22.95 1.97
CA GLN A 218 -22.79 -22.28 0.68
C GLN A 218 -23.46 -20.92 0.90
N ILE A 219 -23.18 -20.00 -0.02
CA ILE A 219 -23.86 -18.72 -0.15
C ILE A 219 -24.86 -18.87 -1.29
N GLU A 220 -26.12 -18.61 -1.02
CA GLU A 220 -27.20 -18.70 -2.01
C GLU A 220 -27.56 -17.31 -2.53
N PHE A 221 -27.75 -17.22 -3.82
CA PHE A 221 -28.17 -16.01 -4.54
C PHE A 221 -29.47 -16.28 -5.30
N ASP A 222 -30.41 -15.36 -5.22
CA ASP A 222 -31.65 -15.39 -5.94
C ASP A 222 -31.87 -14.08 -6.70
N ASN A 223 -31.67 -14.11 -8.01
CA ASN A 223 -31.75 -12.97 -8.93
C ASN A 223 -31.06 -11.71 -8.40
N THR A 224 -29.87 -11.91 -7.84
CA THR A 224 -29.14 -10.87 -7.09
C THR A 224 -28.21 -10.07 -8.00
N THR A 225 -28.25 -8.73 -7.86
CA THR A 225 -27.25 -7.82 -8.45
C THR A 225 -26.65 -7.01 -7.34
N ASP A 226 -25.46 -7.40 -6.87
CA ASP A 226 -24.82 -6.79 -5.70
C ASP A 226 -23.31 -7.09 -5.64
N ILE A 227 -22.63 -6.39 -4.74
CA ILE A 227 -21.25 -6.67 -4.31
C ILE A 227 -21.30 -7.05 -2.83
N GLN A 228 -20.95 -8.28 -2.52
CA GLN A 228 -21.00 -8.83 -1.16
C GLN A 228 -19.63 -9.30 -0.71
N GLY A 229 -19.33 -9.11 0.57
CA GLY A 229 -18.14 -9.62 1.26
C GLY A 229 -18.51 -10.78 2.18
N TRP A 230 -17.77 -11.89 2.10
CA TRP A 230 -17.99 -13.08 2.94
C TRP A 230 -16.69 -13.56 3.54
N ASN A 231 -16.77 -13.98 4.79
CA ASN A 231 -15.62 -14.47 5.56
C ASN A 231 -15.79 -15.93 5.91
N PHE A 232 -14.66 -16.64 5.95
CA PHE A 232 -14.57 -17.99 6.51
C PHE A 232 -13.24 -18.18 7.24
N ILE A 233 -13.19 -19.14 8.17
CA ILE A 233 -11.98 -19.45 8.95
C ILE A 233 -11.55 -20.85 8.57
N ALA A 234 -10.30 -20.98 8.12
CA ALA A 234 -9.74 -22.27 7.76
C ALA A 234 -8.21 -22.24 7.89
N ASP A 235 -7.63 -23.27 8.51
CA ASP A 235 -6.19 -23.54 8.42
C ASP A 235 -5.97 -24.50 7.25
N ALA A 236 -5.66 -23.96 6.09
CA ALA A 236 -5.56 -24.71 4.86
C ALA A 236 -4.34 -24.27 4.05
N ARG A 237 -3.89 -25.14 3.15
CA ARG A 237 -2.77 -24.84 2.25
C ARG A 237 -3.24 -24.22 0.94
N TRP A 238 -4.35 -24.71 0.40
CA TRP A 238 -4.93 -24.26 -0.84
C TRP A 238 -6.42 -23.99 -0.69
N ILE A 239 -6.89 -23.00 -1.44
CA ILE A 239 -8.30 -22.60 -1.50
C ILE A 239 -8.73 -22.58 -2.97
N LYS A 240 -9.95 -23.03 -3.20
CA LYS A 240 -10.70 -22.87 -4.45
C LYS A 240 -12.09 -22.37 -4.13
N ILE A 241 -12.68 -21.62 -5.04
CA ILE A 241 -14.07 -21.21 -4.99
C ILE A 241 -14.82 -21.93 -6.10
N LEU A 242 -15.93 -22.55 -5.75
CA LEU A 242 -16.84 -23.22 -6.65
C LEU A 242 -18.13 -22.41 -6.72
N TYR A 243 -18.58 -22.05 -7.91
CA TYR A 243 -19.94 -21.55 -8.06
C TYR A 243 -20.75 -22.40 -9.03
N THR A 244 -22.01 -22.61 -8.68
CA THR A 244 -22.94 -23.42 -9.45
C THR A 244 -24.18 -22.56 -9.76
N PRO A 245 -24.34 -22.11 -11.01
CA PRO A 245 -25.57 -21.45 -11.45
C PRO A 245 -26.75 -22.43 -11.37
N ASP A 246 -27.90 -21.92 -10.99
CA ASP A 246 -29.16 -22.69 -11.09
C ASP A 246 -29.59 -22.83 -12.54
N SER A 247 -30.44 -23.84 -12.84
CA SER A 247 -30.98 -24.06 -14.18
C SER A 247 -31.81 -22.87 -14.70
N SER A 248 -32.35 -22.06 -13.79
CA SER A 248 -33.11 -20.84 -14.09
C SER A 248 -32.23 -19.59 -14.17
N ASN A 249 -30.92 -19.71 -13.95
CA ASN A 249 -30.04 -18.55 -13.92
C ASN A 249 -29.89 -17.87 -15.27
N THR A 250 -30.15 -16.57 -15.32
CA THR A 250 -29.94 -15.70 -16.48
C THR A 250 -28.81 -14.68 -16.30
N GLY A 251 -28.24 -14.67 -15.11
CA GLY A 251 -27.20 -13.71 -14.70
C GLY A 251 -25.80 -14.25 -14.75
N THR A 252 -24.88 -13.47 -14.22
CA THR A 252 -23.43 -13.73 -14.24
C THR A 252 -22.78 -13.51 -12.89
N VAL A 253 -21.71 -14.27 -12.63
CA VAL A 253 -20.72 -13.92 -11.61
C VAL A 253 -19.63 -13.09 -12.30
N ASP A 254 -19.64 -11.78 -12.05
CA ASP A 254 -18.76 -10.84 -12.77
C ASP A 254 -17.31 -10.91 -12.28
N LYS A 255 -17.14 -11.04 -10.96
CA LYS A 255 -15.81 -11.05 -10.35
C LYS A 255 -15.86 -11.63 -8.94
N ILE A 256 -14.86 -12.45 -8.62
CA ILE A 256 -14.57 -12.87 -7.25
C ILE A 256 -13.12 -12.52 -6.94
N ILE A 257 -12.92 -11.86 -5.80
CA ILE A 257 -11.59 -11.50 -5.29
C ILE A 257 -11.42 -12.19 -3.96
N TYR A 258 -10.27 -12.81 -3.75
CA TYR A 258 -9.89 -13.48 -2.52
C TYR A 258 -8.75 -12.77 -1.81
N ARG A 259 -8.81 -12.79 -0.46
CA ARG A 259 -7.74 -12.32 0.42
C ARG A 259 -7.65 -13.24 1.65
N SER A 260 -6.43 -13.61 2.06
CA SER A 260 -6.11 -14.25 3.33
C SER A 260 -5.51 -13.26 4.32
#